data_e4d51f9b226d342bba900c46bae8353b
#
_entry.id   e4d51f9b226d342bba900c46bae8353b
#
_cell.length_a   1.000
_cell.length_b   1.000
_cell.length_c   1.000
_cell.angle_alpha   90.00
_cell.angle_beta   90.00
_cell.angle_gamma   90.00
#
_symmetry.space_group_name_H-M   'P 1'
#
loop_
_entity.id
_entity.type
_entity.pdbx_description
1 polymer ?
#
loop_
_entity_poly.entity_id
_entity_poly.type
_entity_poly.pdbx_seq_one_letter_code
_entity_poly.pdbx_strand_id
1 'polypeptide(L)'
;MGASGHHAPDGSPVELYARLAAGDEPAIVHAAIPAGATVLDLGSGAGRIAHALIALGHPVVAVDNSPEMLEHVRGAEKVLADIRTLELHRRFDCVLLASNLLNCVDATTRAAMLAACARHVAADGCVVIQRLAPGRALTIEEGAWTRGQASFHLTSLIRRGRIFSATMVFELDGKRWRHSFEAELLDDEETDAALAHAGLRRDGFLDESRAWVKARVAV
;
A
#
# COMPACT_ATOMS: atom_id res chain seq x y z
N MET A 1 -15.42 14.50 20.19
CA MET A 1 -16.16 13.25 19.98
C MET A 1 -15.57 12.61 18.74
N GLY A 2 -14.94 11.41 18.86
CA GLY A 2 -14.40 10.70 17.69
C GLY A 2 -15.56 10.22 16.83
N ALA A 3 -15.40 10.28 15.50
CA ALA A 3 -16.38 9.70 14.59
C ALA A 3 -16.46 8.20 14.85
N SER A 4 -17.61 7.72 15.33
CA SER A 4 -17.93 6.30 15.48
C SER A 4 -18.31 5.75 14.10
N GLY A 5 -17.32 5.36 13.29
CA GLY A 5 -17.52 4.73 12.00
C GLY A 5 -16.97 3.31 11.99
N HIS A 6 -17.27 2.55 10.94
CA HIS A 6 -16.67 1.24 10.71
C HIS A 6 -15.17 1.37 10.53
N HIS A 7 -14.42 0.41 11.08
CA HIS A 7 -12.98 0.29 10.93
C HIS A 7 -12.66 -1.03 10.25
N ALA A 8 -11.69 -1.01 9.35
CA ALA A 8 -11.12 -2.22 8.77
C ALA A 8 -10.37 -3.03 9.85
N PRO A 9 -10.04 -4.30 9.60
CA PRO A 9 -9.36 -5.16 10.58
C PRO A 9 -8.03 -4.62 11.11
N ASP A 10 -7.35 -3.77 10.35
CA ASP A 10 -6.11 -3.09 10.73
C ASP A 10 -6.33 -1.78 11.54
N GLY A 11 -7.60 -1.42 11.80
CA GLY A 11 -7.99 -0.19 12.50
C GLY A 11 -8.16 1.02 11.59
N SER A 12 -8.01 0.89 10.28
CA SER A 12 -8.20 1.98 9.31
C SER A 12 -9.65 2.46 9.29
N PRO A 13 -9.93 3.78 9.45
CA PRO A 13 -11.29 4.30 9.40
C PRO A 13 -11.85 4.26 7.97
N VAL A 14 -12.87 3.43 7.72
CA VAL A 14 -13.46 3.21 6.38
C VAL A 14 -13.96 4.53 5.78
N GLU A 15 -14.71 5.33 6.54
CA GLU A 15 -15.26 6.60 6.06
C GLU A 15 -14.18 7.59 5.59
N LEU A 16 -13.04 7.63 6.27
CA LEU A 16 -11.91 8.46 5.86
C LEU A 16 -11.34 7.99 4.52
N TYR A 17 -11.00 6.71 4.42
CA TYR A 17 -10.36 6.17 3.21
C TYR A 17 -11.26 6.22 1.99
N ALA A 18 -12.59 6.15 2.17
CA ALA A 18 -13.56 6.32 1.10
C ALA A 18 -13.61 7.75 0.53
N ARG A 19 -13.12 8.76 1.29
CA ARG A 19 -13.12 10.18 0.89
C ARG A 19 -11.73 10.69 0.52
N LEU A 20 -10.70 10.01 0.97
CA LEU A 20 -9.32 10.45 0.79
C LEU A 20 -8.91 10.32 -0.68
N ALA A 21 -8.54 11.42 -1.29
CA ALA A 21 -8.04 11.42 -2.66
C ALA A 21 -6.68 10.69 -2.76
N ALA A 22 -6.42 10.07 -3.90
CA ALA A 22 -5.08 9.61 -4.22
C ALA A 22 -4.11 10.80 -4.30
N GLY A 23 -2.84 10.54 -3.94
CA GLY A 23 -1.75 11.48 -4.19
C GLY A 23 -1.14 11.23 -5.57
N ASP A 24 0.16 11.11 -5.60
CA ASP A 24 0.96 10.80 -6.77
C ASP A 24 1.08 9.29 -7.08
N GLU A 25 0.59 8.43 -6.18
CA GLU A 25 0.72 6.99 -6.28
C GLU A 25 0.22 6.44 -7.62
N PRO A 26 -0.97 6.81 -8.15
CA PRO A 26 -1.44 6.29 -9.43
C PRO A 26 -0.58 6.72 -10.61
N ALA A 27 -0.02 7.93 -10.58
CA ALA A 27 0.87 8.43 -11.63
C ALA A 27 2.19 7.66 -11.66
N ILE A 28 2.76 7.35 -10.49
CA ILE A 28 3.98 6.54 -10.36
C ILE A 28 3.75 5.13 -10.90
N VAL A 29 2.63 4.50 -10.53
CA VAL A 29 2.29 3.15 -11.02
C VAL A 29 2.06 3.18 -12.54
N HIS A 30 1.27 4.13 -13.06
CA HIS A 30 0.99 4.28 -14.49
C HIS A 30 2.27 4.45 -15.31
N ALA A 31 3.21 5.27 -14.85
CA ALA A 31 4.50 5.48 -15.54
C ALA A 31 5.40 4.24 -15.52
N ALA A 32 5.20 3.31 -14.59
CA ALA A 32 6.02 2.12 -14.43
C ALA A 32 5.56 0.92 -15.27
N ILE A 33 4.35 0.96 -15.84
CA ILE A 33 3.71 -0.16 -16.54
C ILE A 33 3.22 0.24 -17.93
N PRO A 34 3.05 -0.70 -18.87
CA PRO A 34 2.49 -0.41 -20.19
C PRO A 34 1.04 0.12 -20.10
N ALA A 35 0.64 0.94 -21.06
CA ALA A 35 -0.75 1.38 -21.18
C ALA A 35 -1.70 0.16 -21.33
N GLY A 36 -2.80 0.17 -20.58
CA GLY A 36 -3.78 -0.92 -20.57
C GLY A 36 -3.36 -2.17 -19.80
N ALA A 37 -2.18 -2.16 -19.16
CA ALA A 37 -1.71 -3.26 -18.30
C ALA A 37 -2.75 -3.61 -17.23
N THR A 38 -2.95 -4.91 -17.00
CA THR A 38 -3.82 -5.42 -15.93
C THR A 38 -3.14 -5.26 -14.58
N VAL A 39 -3.87 -4.75 -13.57
CA VAL A 39 -3.33 -4.48 -12.23
C VAL A 39 -4.08 -5.29 -11.18
N LEU A 40 -3.33 -5.98 -10.32
CA LEU A 40 -3.83 -6.55 -9.07
C LEU A 40 -3.42 -5.61 -7.93
N ASP A 41 -4.39 -4.95 -7.31
CA ASP A 41 -4.18 -4.03 -6.19
C ASP A 41 -4.43 -4.76 -4.85
N LEU A 42 -3.34 -5.10 -4.16
CA LEU A 42 -3.35 -5.85 -2.91
C LEU A 42 -3.46 -4.91 -1.71
N GLY A 43 -4.53 -5.04 -0.93
CA GLY A 43 -4.87 -4.10 0.15
C GLY A 43 -5.41 -2.80 -0.42
N SER A 44 -6.33 -2.91 -1.39
CA SER A 44 -6.87 -1.76 -2.14
C SER A 44 -7.63 -0.77 -1.26
N GLY A 45 -8.06 -1.17 -0.07
CA GLY A 45 -8.92 -0.37 0.78
C GLY A 45 -10.20 0.05 0.06
N ALA A 46 -10.58 1.30 0.20
CA ALA A 46 -11.74 1.88 -0.47
C ALA A 46 -11.52 2.20 -1.97
N GLY A 47 -10.41 1.74 -2.57
CA GLY A 47 -10.13 1.87 -3.99
C GLY A 47 -9.49 3.20 -4.41
N ARG A 48 -8.86 3.92 -3.49
CA ARG A 48 -8.27 5.24 -3.74
C ARG A 48 -7.29 5.24 -4.93
N ILE A 49 -6.39 4.25 -4.99
CA ILE A 49 -5.45 4.09 -6.11
C ILE A 49 -6.14 3.40 -7.28
N ALA A 50 -6.94 2.37 -7.04
CA ALA A 50 -7.64 1.59 -8.06
C ALA A 50 -8.50 2.47 -8.99
N HIS A 51 -9.30 3.40 -8.43
CA HIS A 51 -10.16 4.29 -9.22
C HIS A 51 -9.36 5.17 -10.19
N ALA A 52 -8.22 5.70 -9.73
CA ALA A 52 -7.37 6.53 -10.58
C ALA A 52 -6.67 5.70 -11.67
N LEU A 53 -6.23 4.47 -11.37
CA LEU A 53 -5.67 3.57 -12.39
C LEU A 53 -6.69 3.17 -13.43
N ILE A 54 -7.95 2.93 -13.04
CA ILE A 54 -9.05 2.65 -13.97
C ILE A 54 -9.29 3.85 -14.89
N ALA A 55 -9.29 5.07 -14.33
CA ALA A 55 -9.43 6.30 -15.11
C ALA A 55 -8.26 6.51 -16.10
N LEU A 56 -7.07 5.96 -15.81
CA LEU A 56 -5.91 5.93 -16.70
C LEU A 56 -5.92 4.75 -17.68
N GLY A 57 -7.00 3.95 -17.70
CA GLY A 57 -7.22 2.88 -18.69
C GLY A 57 -6.70 1.52 -18.30
N HIS A 58 -6.37 1.28 -17.01
CA HIS A 58 -5.93 -0.02 -16.53
C HIS A 58 -7.10 -0.84 -15.99
N PRO A 59 -7.31 -2.10 -16.46
CA PRO A 59 -8.18 -3.04 -15.78
C PRO A 59 -7.62 -3.39 -14.39
N VAL A 60 -8.43 -3.23 -13.33
CA VAL A 60 -7.99 -3.45 -11.94
C VAL A 60 -8.82 -4.53 -11.28
N VAL A 61 -8.14 -5.42 -10.56
CA VAL A 61 -8.71 -6.31 -9.55
C VAL A 61 -8.30 -5.79 -8.17
N ALA A 62 -9.28 -5.42 -7.36
CA ALA A 62 -9.08 -4.85 -6.04
C ALA A 62 -9.28 -5.92 -4.97
N VAL A 63 -8.24 -6.20 -4.18
CA VAL A 63 -8.27 -7.18 -3.09
C VAL A 63 -8.17 -6.47 -1.76
N ASP A 64 -9.09 -6.77 -0.85
CA ASP A 64 -9.03 -6.30 0.53
C ASP A 64 -9.70 -7.31 1.47
N ASN A 65 -9.35 -7.31 2.75
CA ASN A 65 -9.96 -8.18 3.74
C ASN A 65 -11.13 -7.50 4.51
N SER A 66 -11.43 -6.23 4.21
CA SER A 66 -12.59 -5.50 4.74
C SER A 66 -13.68 -5.42 3.68
N PRO A 67 -14.83 -6.06 3.91
CA PRO A 67 -15.99 -5.92 3.02
C PRO A 67 -16.48 -4.47 2.97
N GLU A 68 -16.40 -3.73 4.06
CA GLU A 68 -16.83 -2.33 4.14
C GLU A 68 -15.93 -1.43 3.27
N MET A 69 -14.63 -1.70 3.22
CA MET A 69 -13.72 -1.01 2.28
C MET A 69 -14.11 -1.30 0.84
N LEU A 70 -14.31 -2.57 0.49
CA LEU A 70 -14.65 -2.98 -0.86
C LEU A 70 -16.03 -2.48 -1.34
N GLU A 71 -16.96 -2.15 -0.44
CA GLU A 71 -18.22 -1.51 -0.82
C GLU A 71 -18.01 -0.17 -1.55
N HIS A 72 -16.93 0.54 -1.25
CA HIS A 72 -16.60 1.83 -1.87
C HIS A 72 -15.87 1.69 -3.21
N VAL A 73 -15.29 0.54 -3.52
CA VAL A 73 -14.59 0.30 -4.80
C VAL A 73 -15.61 0.32 -5.95
N ARG A 74 -15.27 1.00 -7.05
CA ARG A 74 -16.07 1.12 -8.27
C ARG A 74 -15.22 0.82 -9.49
N GLY A 75 -15.81 0.17 -10.49
CA GLY A 75 -15.17 -0.08 -11.78
C GLY A 75 -14.10 -1.18 -11.77
N ALA A 76 -13.75 -1.73 -10.61
CA ALA A 76 -12.84 -2.85 -10.46
C ALA A 76 -13.60 -4.15 -10.14
N GLU A 77 -13.02 -5.28 -10.51
CA GLU A 77 -13.39 -6.57 -9.91
C GLU A 77 -12.96 -6.55 -8.44
N LYS A 78 -13.85 -6.98 -7.54
CA LYS A 78 -13.62 -6.97 -6.09
C LYS A 78 -13.41 -8.38 -5.59
N VAL A 79 -12.36 -8.56 -4.79
CA VAL A 79 -12.06 -9.84 -4.14
C VAL A 79 -11.92 -9.63 -2.64
N LEU A 80 -12.85 -10.18 -1.87
CA LEU A 80 -12.76 -10.20 -0.41
C LEU A 80 -11.86 -11.35 0.01
N ALA A 81 -10.61 -11.05 0.35
CA ALA A 81 -9.62 -12.04 0.74
C ALA A 81 -8.49 -11.45 1.57
N ASP A 82 -7.83 -12.31 2.33
CA ASP A 82 -6.55 -12.00 2.95
C ASP A 82 -5.42 -12.17 1.93
N ILE A 83 -4.60 -11.14 1.75
CA ILE A 83 -3.46 -11.14 0.82
C ILE A 83 -2.55 -12.34 1.09
N ARG A 84 -2.32 -12.70 2.36
CA ARG A 84 -1.39 -13.74 2.79
C ARG A 84 -1.74 -15.12 2.22
N THR A 85 -3.02 -15.39 2.02
CA THR A 85 -3.55 -16.68 1.55
C THR A 85 -4.20 -16.60 0.17
N LEU A 86 -4.09 -15.46 -0.51
CA LEU A 86 -4.74 -15.22 -1.79
C LEU A 86 -4.26 -16.18 -2.88
N GLU A 87 -5.20 -16.81 -3.59
CA GLU A 87 -4.96 -17.64 -4.78
C GLU A 87 -6.03 -17.38 -5.84
N LEU A 88 -5.69 -16.60 -6.87
CA LEU A 88 -6.63 -16.26 -7.96
C LEU A 88 -6.48 -17.17 -9.19
N HIS A 89 -5.45 -18.04 -9.23
CA HIS A 89 -5.14 -18.90 -10.38
C HIS A 89 -5.00 -18.14 -11.71
N ARG A 90 -4.65 -16.86 -11.66
CA ARG A 90 -4.37 -15.98 -12.80
C ARG A 90 -3.23 -15.01 -12.47
N ARG A 91 -2.62 -14.45 -13.51
CA ARG A 91 -1.49 -13.54 -13.40
C ARG A 91 -1.82 -12.18 -14.00
N PHE A 92 -1.09 -11.16 -13.57
CA PHE A 92 -1.31 -9.77 -13.91
C PHE A 92 -0.01 -9.14 -14.42
N ASP A 93 -0.13 -8.15 -15.30
CA ASP A 93 1.02 -7.39 -15.80
C ASP A 93 1.68 -6.58 -14.68
N CYS A 94 0.88 -6.15 -13.70
CA CYS A 94 1.35 -5.45 -12.50
C CYS A 94 0.65 -6.00 -11.26
N VAL A 95 1.44 -6.28 -10.21
CA VAL A 95 0.91 -6.49 -8.86
C VAL A 95 1.36 -5.31 -8.01
N LEU A 96 0.39 -4.59 -7.43
CA LEU A 96 0.61 -3.43 -6.58
C LEU A 96 0.49 -3.81 -5.11
N LEU A 97 1.50 -3.48 -4.31
CA LEU A 97 1.50 -3.55 -2.85
C LEU A 97 1.84 -2.16 -2.30
N ALA A 98 0.80 -1.33 -2.13
CA ALA A 98 0.94 0.08 -1.73
C ALA A 98 0.72 0.30 -0.22
N SER A 99 0.57 1.57 0.17
CA SER A 99 0.23 1.99 1.55
C SER A 99 1.20 1.50 2.63
N ASN A 100 2.47 1.32 2.25
CA ASN A 100 3.55 0.86 3.13
C ASN A 100 3.31 -0.52 3.78
N LEU A 101 2.49 -1.37 3.19
CA LEU A 101 2.22 -2.73 3.71
C LEU A 101 3.51 -3.56 3.86
N LEU A 102 4.52 -3.29 3.04
CA LEU A 102 5.85 -3.92 3.19
C LEU A 102 6.47 -3.67 4.56
N ASN A 103 6.16 -2.54 5.19
CA ASN A 103 6.73 -2.12 6.47
C ASN A 103 6.00 -2.72 7.69
N CYS A 104 5.13 -3.72 7.52
CA CYS A 104 4.53 -4.43 8.65
C CYS A 104 5.61 -5.05 9.53
N VAL A 105 5.41 -5.01 10.85
CA VAL A 105 6.40 -5.48 11.85
C VAL A 105 6.58 -6.99 11.80
N ASP A 106 5.50 -7.74 11.52
CA ASP A 106 5.58 -9.19 11.44
C ASP A 106 6.22 -9.66 10.12
N ALA A 107 7.45 -10.17 10.21
CA ALA A 107 8.21 -10.66 9.07
C ALA A 107 7.52 -11.84 8.34
N THR A 108 6.73 -12.66 9.06
CA THR A 108 5.97 -13.76 8.46
C THR A 108 4.85 -13.23 7.57
N THR A 109 4.12 -12.24 8.06
CA THR A 109 3.09 -11.52 7.28
C THR A 109 3.71 -10.85 6.05
N ARG A 110 4.86 -10.17 6.20
CA ARG A 110 5.59 -9.55 5.09
C ARG A 110 5.97 -10.58 4.02
N ALA A 111 6.56 -11.69 4.44
CA ALA A 111 6.94 -12.76 3.53
C ALA A 111 5.74 -13.36 2.78
N ALA A 112 4.61 -13.57 3.46
CA ALA A 112 3.39 -14.08 2.86
C ALA A 112 2.79 -13.12 1.83
N MET A 113 2.80 -11.79 2.11
CA MET A 113 2.34 -10.78 1.15
C MET A 113 3.24 -10.72 -0.09
N LEU A 114 4.55 -10.76 0.08
CA LEU A 114 5.49 -10.80 -1.06
C LEU A 114 5.37 -12.09 -1.87
N ALA A 115 5.14 -13.24 -1.22
CA ALA A 115 4.86 -14.50 -1.90
C ALA A 115 3.56 -14.43 -2.72
N ALA A 116 2.53 -13.74 -2.22
CA ALA A 116 1.32 -13.46 -2.98
C ALA A 116 1.61 -12.58 -4.21
N CYS A 117 2.47 -11.57 -4.07
CA CYS A 117 2.92 -10.77 -5.22
C CYS A 117 3.60 -11.65 -6.29
N ALA A 118 4.55 -12.49 -5.89
CA ALA A 118 5.29 -13.38 -6.79
C ALA A 118 4.37 -14.40 -7.48
N ARG A 119 3.37 -14.90 -6.76
CA ARG A 119 2.39 -15.87 -7.29
C ARG A 119 1.52 -15.29 -8.39
N HIS A 120 1.19 -14.01 -8.29
CA HIS A 120 0.21 -13.35 -9.18
C HIS A 120 0.83 -12.47 -10.26
N VAL A 121 2.12 -12.17 -10.23
CA VAL A 121 2.76 -11.40 -11.31
C VAL A 121 3.04 -12.30 -12.52
N ALA A 122 2.80 -11.79 -13.73
CA ALA A 122 3.15 -12.45 -14.98
C ALA A 122 4.68 -12.56 -15.12
N ALA A 123 5.17 -13.48 -15.95
CA ALA A 123 6.60 -13.71 -16.13
C ALA A 123 7.35 -12.45 -16.63
N ASP A 124 6.71 -11.69 -17.51
CA ASP A 124 7.19 -10.42 -18.06
C ASP A 124 6.64 -9.18 -17.33
N GLY A 125 5.77 -9.40 -16.33
CA GLY A 125 5.16 -8.37 -15.50
C GLY A 125 6.10 -7.78 -14.46
N CYS A 126 5.55 -6.92 -13.60
CA CYS A 126 6.28 -6.35 -12.49
C CYS A 126 5.44 -6.27 -11.22
N VAL A 127 6.12 -6.24 -10.09
CA VAL A 127 5.55 -5.90 -8.78
C VAL A 127 5.96 -4.46 -8.47
N VAL A 128 4.99 -3.62 -8.15
CA VAL A 128 5.22 -2.23 -7.69
C VAL A 128 4.89 -2.16 -6.21
N ILE A 129 5.87 -1.75 -5.42
CA ILE A 129 5.76 -1.77 -3.95
C ILE A 129 6.01 -0.36 -3.42
N GLN A 130 5.09 0.14 -2.59
CA GLN A 130 5.32 1.34 -1.79
C GLN A 130 5.83 0.94 -0.41
N ARG A 131 6.90 1.59 0.02
CA ARG A 131 7.48 1.44 1.37
C ARG A 131 7.80 2.80 1.97
N LEU A 132 8.07 2.81 3.25
CA LEU A 132 8.67 3.97 3.90
C LEU A 132 10.06 4.21 3.31
N ALA A 133 10.31 5.42 2.81
CA ALA A 133 11.60 5.79 2.23
C ALA A 133 12.72 5.62 3.28
N PRO A 134 13.80 4.86 2.99
CA PRO A 134 14.83 4.54 3.99
C PRO A 134 15.46 5.75 4.66
N GLY A 135 15.76 6.81 3.89
CA GLY A 135 16.32 8.05 4.41
C GLY A 135 15.39 8.84 5.29
N ARG A 136 14.08 8.88 4.94
CA ARG A 136 13.06 9.59 5.72
C ARG A 136 12.68 8.84 7.00
N ALA A 137 12.80 7.55 6.98
CA ALA A 137 12.47 6.70 8.09
C ALA A 137 13.32 6.98 9.36
N LEU A 138 14.56 7.41 9.18
CA LEU A 138 15.45 7.79 10.29
C LEU A 138 15.11 9.16 10.89
N THR A 139 14.46 10.02 10.11
CA THR A 139 14.14 11.42 10.47
C THR A 139 12.66 11.68 10.66
N ILE A 140 11.83 10.61 10.75
CA ILE A 140 10.40 10.79 11.00
C ILE A 140 10.19 11.43 12.38
N GLU A 141 9.46 12.53 12.41
CA GLU A 141 9.15 13.31 13.60
C GLU A 141 7.64 13.57 13.67
N GLU A 142 7.15 13.86 14.87
CA GLU A 142 5.79 14.35 15.03
C GLU A 142 5.62 15.67 14.27
N GLY A 143 4.50 15.85 13.61
CA GLY A 143 4.26 17.03 12.80
C GLY A 143 2.93 16.99 12.07
N ALA A 144 2.64 18.08 11.40
CA ALA A 144 1.42 18.26 10.64
C ALA A 144 1.73 18.69 9.21
N TRP A 145 0.94 18.19 8.27
CA TRP A 145 0.97 18.62 6.86
C TRP A 145 -0.42 18.53 6.24
N THR A 146 -0.59 19.12 5.08
CA THR A 146 -1.83 19.04 4.31
C THR A 146 -1.59 18.41 2.95
N ARG A 147 -2.61 17.70 2.43
CA ARG A 147 -2.66 17.21 1.06
C ARG A 147 -4.08 17.41 0.53
N GLY A 148 -4.24 18.31 -0.43
CA GLY A 148 -5.56 18.76 -0.86
C GLY A 148 -6.33 19.40 0.29
N GLN A 149 -7.53 18.90 0.56
CA GLN A 149 -8.39 19.37 1.66
C GLN A 149 -8.17 18.63 2.97
N ALA A 150 -7.34 17.59 2.97
CA ALA A 150 -7.08 16.77 4.15
C ALA A 150 -5.86 17.28 4.93
N SER A 151 -5.99 17.38 6.25
CA SER A 151 -4.88 17.62 7.18
C SER A 151 -4.48 16.32 7.87
N PHE A 152 -3.19 16.16 8.05
CA PHE A 152 -2.55 14.98 8.65
C PHE A 152 -1.70 15.45 9.82
N HIS A 153 -1.82 14.78 10.96
CA HIS A 153 -0.99 15.03 12.13
C HIS A 153 -0.42 13.71 12.65
N LEU A 154 0.88 13.56 12.58
CA LEU A 154 1.59 12.43 13.19
C LEU A 154 1.87 12.77 14.64
N THR A 155 1.40 11.94 15.57
CA THR A 155 1.51 12.15 17.01
C THR A 155 1.83 10.85 17.73
N SER A 156 2.24 10.94 19.01
CA SER A 156 2.51 9.79 19.86
C SER A 156 3.56 8.85 19.24
N LEU A 157 4.60 9.45 18.64
CA LEU A 157 5.69 8.71 18.00
C LEU A 157 6.59 8.09 19.07
N ILE A 158 6.65 6.77 19.10
CA ILE A 158 7.55 5.99 19.95
C ILE A 158 8.44 5.14 19.05
N ARG A 159 9.76 5.23 19.26
CA ARG A 159 10.76 4.52 18.49
C ARG A 159 11.48 3.47 19.34
N ARG A 160 11.61 2.25 18.82
CA ARG A 160 12.32 1.13 19.45
C ARG A 160 13.20 0.46 18.40
N GLY A 161 14.42 0.93 18.25
CA GLY A 161 15.31 0.49 17.19
C GLY A 161 14.73 0.83 15.82
N ARG A 162 14.44 -0.18 15.02
CA ARG A 162 13.85 -0.06 13.66
C ARG A 162 12.34 -0.03 13.63
N ILE A 163 11.70 -0.39 14.74
CA ILE A 163 10.24 -0.35 14.86
C ILE A 163 9.85 1.00 15.45
N PHE A 164 8.81 1.60 14.90
CA PHE A 164 8.15 2.72 15.50
C PHE A 164 6.63 2.52 15.52
N SER A 165 6.00 3.05 16.54
CA SER A 165 4.56 3.20 16.63
C SER A 165 4.19 4.68 16.60
N ALA A 166 3.09 5.02 15.99
CA ALA A 166 2.58 6.37 15.93
C ALA A 166 1.06 6.39 15.79
N THR A 167 0.47 7.55 16.05
CA THR A 167 -0.93 7.82 15.76
C THR A 167 -1.02 8.88 14.67
N MET A 168 -1.66 8.54 13.56
CA MET A 168 -2.05 9.49 12.54
C MET A 168 -3.43 10.05 12.88
N VAL A 169 -3.53 11.35 12.97
CA VAL A 169 -4.80 12.06 13.09
C VAL A 169 -5.09 12.72 11.75
N PHE A 170 -6.26 12.46 11.23
CA PHE A 170 -6.75 13.00 9.96
C PHE A 170 -7.88 13.97 10.22
N GLU A 171 -7.90 15.07 9.47
CA GLU A 171 -9.03 16.01 9.44
C GLU A 171 -9.43 16.26 7.99
N LEU A 172 -10.70 16.06 7.68
CA LEU A 172 -11.28 16.26 6.36
C LEU A 172 -12.75 16.60 6.50
N ASP A 173 -13.22 17.62 5.80
CA ASP A 173 -14.63 18.09 5.81
C ASP A 173 -15.19 18.31 7.23
N GLY A 174 -14.37 18.86 8.14
CA GLY A 174 -14.75 19.12 9.54
C GLY A 174 -14.87 17.87 10.42
N LYS A 175 -14.54 16.69 9.90
CA LYS A 175 -14.48 15.43 10.65
C LYS A 175 -13.06 15.10 10.99
N ARG A 176 -12.91 14.33 12.08
CA ARG A 176 -11.58 13.91 12.60
C ARG A 176 -11.57 12.41 12.85
N TRP A 177 -10.50 11.74 12.36
CA TRP A 177 -10.25 10.31 12.58
C TRP A 177 -8.87 10.10 13.17
N ARG A 178 -8.68 8.96 13.82
CA ARG A 178 -7.39 8.55 14.39
C ARG A 178 -7.12 7.12 13.95
N HIS A 179 -5.87 6.86 13.56
CA HIS A 179 -5.37 5.53 13.23
C HIS A 179 -4.00 5.36 13.88
N SER A 180 -3.89 4.41 14.81
CA SER A 180 -2.62 4.04 15.42
C SER A 180 -2.04 2.84 14.70
N PHE A 181 -0.76 2.88 14.40
CA PHE A 181 -0.08 1.84 13.64
C PHE A 181 1.35 1.64 14.15
N GLU A 182 1.91 0.49 13.80
CA GLU A 182 3.32 0.17 13.96
C GLU A 182 3.92 -0.12 12.60
N ALA A 183 5.19 0.23 12.41
CA ALA A 183 5.92 -0.05 11.20
C ALA A 183 7.39 -0.36 11.50
N GLU A 184 7.97 -1.24 10.70
CA GLU A 184 9.39 -1.53 10.71
C GLU A 184 10.09 -0.81 9.55
N LEU A 185 11.21 -0.16 9.86
CA LEU A 185 12.06 0.54 8.89
C LEU A 185 12.99 -0.47 8.23
N LEU A 186 12.78 -0.69 6.95
CA LEU A 186 13.64 -1.55 6.13
C LEU A 186 14.56 -0.69 5.28
N ASP A 187 15.86 -0.98 5.30
CA ASP A 187 16.79 -0.42 4.33
C ASP A 187 16.72 -1.16 2.98
N ASP A 188 17.60 -0.81 2.05
CA ASP A 188 17.60 -1.39 0.71
C ASP A 188 18.03 -2.86 0.72
N GLU A 189 19.01 -3.23 1.54
CA GLU A 189 19.53 -4.60 1.63
C GLU A 189 18.49 -5.54 2.24
N GLU A 190 17.79 -5.09 3.27
CA GLU A 190 16.72 -5.86 3.90
C GLU A 190 15.48 -5.99 3.01
N THR A 191 15.19 -4.92 2.24
CA THR A 191 14.14 -4.99 1.22
C THR A 191 14.51 -6.01 0.15
N ASP A 192 15.76 -6.00 -0.34
CA ASP A 192 16.24 -6.96 -1.33
C ASP A 192 16.23 -8.39 -0.79
N ALA A 193 16.63 -8.59 0.47
CA ALA A 193 16.56 -9.89 1.13
C ALA A 193 15.12 -10.41 1.25
N ALA A 194 14.17 -9.54 1.61
CA ALA A 194 12.75 -9.91 1.68
C ALA A 194 12.17 -10.26 0.31
N LEU A 195 12.52 -9.51 -0.73
CA LEU A 195 12.15 -9.81 -2.11
C LEU A 195 12.73 -11.16 -2.57
N ALA A 196 14.02 -11.39 -2.33
CA ALA A 196 14.70 -12.62 -2.72
C ALA A 196 14.09 -13.85 -2.05
N HIS A 197 13.71 -13.75 -0.77
CA HIS A 197 13.02 -14.83 -0.05
C HIS A 197 11.67 -15.21 -0.71
N ALA A 198 11.00 -14.25 -1.35
CA ALA A 198 9.76 -14.46 -2.09
C ALA A 198 9.96 -14.85 -3.56
N GLY A 199 11.19 -15.06 -4.02
CA GLY A 199 11.48 -15.33 -5.44
C GLY A 199 11.36 -14.10 -6.34
N LEU A 200 11.49 -12.91 -5.77
CA LEU A 200 11.51 -11.64 -6.48
C LEU A 200 12.91 -11.02 -6.42
N ARG A 201 13.22 -10.14 -7.38
CA ARG A 201 14.41 -9.28 -7.36
C ARG A 201 14.02 -7.85 -7.66
N ARG A 202 14.70 -6.90 -7.06
CA ARG A 202 14.53 -5.49 -7.39
C ARG A 202 15.01 -5.22 -8.82
N ASP A 203 14.18 -4.52 -9.60
CA ASP A 203 14.46 -4.06 -10.96
C ASP A 203 14.89 -2.57 -10.97
N GLY A 204 14.48 -1.81 -9.95
CA GLY A 204 14.84 -0.40 -9.76
C GLY A 204 13.98 0.31 -8.74
N PHE A 205 14.23 1.61 -8.62
CA PHE A 205 13.37 2.54 -7.88
C PHE A 205 12.58 3.40 -8.87
N LEU A 206 11.36 3.76 -8.51
CA LEU A 206 10.47 4.57 -9.34
C LEU A 206 10.46 6.04 -8.92
N ASP A 207 11.15 6.37 -7.82
CA ASP A 207 11.28 7.72 -7.29
C ASP A 207 12.63 7.93 -6.63
N GLU A 208 13.06 9.20 -6.50
CA GLU A 208 14.34 9.58 -5.90
C GLU A 208 14.41 9.25 -4.40
N SER A 209 13.29 9.25 -3.71
CA SER A 209 13.22 8.95 -2.28
C SER A 209 13.38 7.46 -1.96
N ARG A 210 13.33 6.60 -2.99
CA ARG A 210 13.33 5.14 -2.90
C ARG A 210 12.13 4.58 -2.13
N ALA A 211 11.05 5.34 -2.05
CA ALA A 211 9.79 4.87 -1.46
C ALA A 211 9.05 3.89 -2.37
N TRP A 212 9.34 3.93 -3.67
CA TRP A 212 8.70 3.08 -4.66
C TRP A 212 9.71 2.15 -5.30
N VAL A 213 9.48 0.85 -5.10
CA VAL A 213 10.33 -0.23 -5.61
C VAL A 213 9.61 -0.93 -6.75
N LYS A 214 10.30 -1.12 -7.89
CA LYS A 214 9.89 -2.04 -8.94
C LYS A 214 10.66 -3.34 -8.79
N ALA A 215 9.94 -4.46 -8.78
CA ALA A 215 10.52 -5.79 -8.69
C ALA A 215 9.98 -6.70 -9.80
N ARG A 216 10.70 -7.79 -10.07
CA ARG A 216 10.33 -8.84 -11.02
C ARG A 216 10.61 -10.21 -10.41
N VAL A 217 10.04 -11.24 -11.00
CA VAL A 217 10.39 -12.63 -10.67
C VAL A 217 11.89 -12.82 -10.88
N ALA A 218 12.57 -13.41 -9.89
CA ALA A 218 13.96 -13.82 -10.04
C ALA A 218 14.03 -15.00 -11.03
N VAL A 219 14.91 -14.90 -12.03
CA VAL A 219 15.18 -15.94 -13.03
C VAL A 219 16.28 -16.85 -12.51
#